data_df9e3623c9f675127fbe4e7049920506
#
_entry.id   df9e3623c9f675127fbe4e7049920506
#
_cell.length_a   1.000
_cell.length_b   1.000
_cell.length_c   1.000
_cell.angle_alpha   90.00
_cell.angle_beta   90.00
_cell.angle_gamma   90.00
#
_symmetry.space_group_name_H-M   'P 1'
#
loop_
_entity.id
_entity.type
_entity.pdbx_description
1 polymer ?
#
loop_
_entity_poly.entity_id
_entity_poly.type
_entity_poly.pdbx_seq_one_letter_code
_entity_poly.pdbx_strand_id
1 'polypeptide(L)'
;MSNLFTERVLNMAAVTPQPEDYTGEDGLLYCGKCHTPKEAYFPEKQAALFGRDRHPAECDCQKAQRLEREAAEQRRKHLDTVEDLKRRGFTNPTMQEWTFANDNGKCPQMEIAHFYVEHWEIMREENIGYLLWGKVGTGKSYFAGCIANALMEQEVAVRMTNFSAILNDLTASFEGRNEYIERLCRFPLLIIDDFGMERGTEYGLEQVYNVTDSRYRSRKPLIVTTNLTLDSLQNPLDTAHARIYDRLLEMCAPILFTGENFRRETAQAKLNRLKELMK
;
A
#
# COMPACT_ATOMS: atom_id res chain seq x y z
N MET A 1 8.27 41.34 -9.34
CA MET A 1 7.84 40.02 -9.87
C MET A 1 7.91 39.90 -11.41
N SER A 2 8.36 40.89 -12.17
CA SER A 2 8.41 40.85 -13.65
C SER A 2 9.72 40.30 -14.23
N ASN A 3 10.83 40.26 -13.50
CA ASN A 3 12.15 39.89 -14.06
C ASN A 3 12.36 38.36 -14.24
N LEU A 4 11.77 37.53 -13.38
CA LEU A 4 11.94 36.06 -13.47
C LEU A 4 11.16 35.43 -14.65
N PHE A 5 10.07 36.04 -15.07
CA PHE A 5 9.29 35.56 -16.23
C PHE A 5 10.01 35.94 -17.53
N THR A 6 10.57 37.14 -17.60
CA THR A 6 11.31 37.63 -18.76
C THR A 6 12.62 36.88 -18.98
N GLU A 7 13.38 36.55 -17.92
CA GLU A 7 14.61 35.74 -18.01
C GLU A 7 14.34 34.29 -18.44
N ARG A 8 13.24 33.68 -17.99
CA ARG A 8 12.84 32.33 -18.45
C ARG A 8 12.49 32.29 -19.93
N VAL A 9 11.87 33.33 -20.47
CA VAL A 9 11.48 33.40 -21.87
C VAL A 9 12.67 33.81 -22.76
N LEU A 10 13.58 34.64 -22.26
CA LEU A 10 14.82 34.99 -22.95
C LEU A 10 15.80 33.81 -23.07
N ASN A 11 15.75 32.86 -22.13
CA ASN A 11 16.55 31.62 -22.13
C ASN A 11 15.87 30.45 -22.86
N MET A 12 14.75 30.64 -23.55
CA MET A 12 14.25 29.65 -24.50
C MET A 12 15.23 29.56 -25.66
N ALA A 13 16.13 28.57 -25.57
CA ALA A 13 17.14 28.32 -26.59
C ALA A 13 16.47 28.21 -27.96
N ALA A 14 17.08 28.78 -28.99
CA ALA A 14 16.64 28.60 -30.35
C ALA A 14 16.56 27.09 -30.66
N VAL A 15 15.54 26.67 -31.41
CA VAL A 15 15.43 25.27 -31.83
C VAL A 15 16.69 24.89 -32.60
N THR A 16 17.43 23.88 -32.12
CA THR A 16 18.57 23.33 -32.86
C THR A 16 18.00 22.36 -33.91
N PRO A 17 18.13 22.70 -35.23
CA PRO A 17 17.64 21.84 -36.29
C PRO A 17 18.38 20.49 -36.29
N GLN A 18 17.64 19.42 -36.51
CA GLN A 18 18.21 18.11 -36.81
C GLN A 18 18.48 18.00 -38.33
N PRO A 19 19.36 17.12 -38.80
CA PRO A 19 19.70 16.99 -40.22
C PRO A 19 18.49 16.73 -41.14
N GLU A 20 17.44 16.12 -40.61
CA GLU A 20 16.22 15.76 -41.35
C GLU A 20 15.14 16.84 -41.32
N ASP A 21 15.29 17.89 -40.46
CA ASP A 21 14.32 18.96 -40.34
C ASP A 21 14.32 19.88 -41.58
N TYR A 22 13.17 20.45 -41.89
CA TYR A 22 13.00 21.33 -43.04
C TYR A 22 12.16 22.55 -42.68
N THR A 23 12.33 23.61 -43.49
CA THR A 23 11.51 24.83 -43.37
C THR A 23 10.29 24.71 -44.28
N GLY A 24 9.08 24.89 -43.71
CA GLY A 24 7.83 24.89 -44.43
C GLY A 24 7.59 26.19 -45.22
N GLU A 25 6.55 26.22 -46.03
CA GLU A 25 6.15 27.42 -46.82
C GLU A 25 5.79 28.63 -45.95
N ASP A 26 5.39 28.37 -44.69
CA ASP A 26 5.11 29.37 -43.66
C ASP A 26 6.37 29.91 -42.96
N GLY A 27 7.56 29.43 -43.34
CA GLY A 27 8.83 29.84 -42.76
C GLY A 27 9.15 29.23 -41.39
N LEU A 28 8.30 28.33 -40.83
CA LEU A 28 8.54 27.63 -39.60
C LEU A 28 9.41 26.36 -39.83
N LEU A 29 10.16 25.96 -38.80
CA LEU A 29 10.90 24.71 -38.81
C LEU A 29 9.97 23.52 -38.51
N TYR A 30 10.03 22.50 -39.36
CA TYR A 30 9.26 21.26 -39.27
C TYR A 30 10.14 20.05 -38.96
N CYS A 31 9.62 19.13 -38.19
CA CYS A 31 10.28 17.87 -37.89
C CYS A 31 10.33 16.95 -39.12
N GLY A 32 11.52 16.48 -39.52
CA GLY A 32 11.67 15.57 -40.65
C GLY A 32 11.05 14.18 -40.46
N LYS A 33 10.69 13.80 -39.20
CA LYS A 33 10.07 12.50 -38.88
C LYS A 33 8.54 12.53 -38.89
N CYS A 34 7.94 13.50 -38.20
CA CYS A 34 6.50 13.56 -38.02
C CYS A 34 5.81 14.68 -38.82
N HIS A 35 6.61 15.50 -39.50
CA HIS A 35 6.12 16.62 -40.32
C HIS A 35 5.26 17.63 -39.55
N THR A 36 5.42 17.73 -38.23
CA THR A 36 4.75 18.78 -37.44
C THR A 36 5.75 19.89 -37.08
N PRO A 37 5.26 21.13 -36.86
CA PRO A 37 6.12 22.28 -36.63
C PRO A 37 6.89 22.13 -35.30
N LYS A 38 8.15 22.56 -35.30
CA LYS A 38 9.06 22.69 -34.12
C LYS A 38 9.13 24.14 -33.62
N GLU A 39 8.45 25.06 -34.32
CA GLU A 39 8.32 26.47 -33.99
C GLU A 39 6.88 26.91 -34.16
N ALA A 40 6.50 27.98 -33.45
CA ALA A 40 5.23 28.65 -33.62
C ALA A 40 5.44 30.17 -33.56
N TYR A 41 4.60 30.92 -34.29
CA TYR A 41 4.62 32.37 -34.22
C TYR A 41 4.04 32.88 -32.90
N PHE A 42 4.65 33.91 -32.35
CA PHE A 42 4.04 34.65 -31.24
C PHE A 42 2.83 35.45 -31.74
N PRO A 43 1.78 35.63 -30.94
CA PRO A 43 0.78 36.63 -31.19
C PRO A 43 1.43 38.03 -31.34
N GLU A 44 0.94 38.85 -32.25
CA GLU A 44 1.55 40.15 -32.63
C GLU A 44 1.96 41.01 -31.42
N LYS A 45 1.12 41.08 -30.39
CA LYS A 45 1.39 41.84 -29.14
C LYS A 45 2.56 41.29 -28.32
N GLN A 46 2.88 40.00 -28.47
CA GLN A 46 3.94 39.35 -27.72
C GLN A 46 5.26 39.35 -28.49
N ALA A 47 5.25 39.27 -29.80
CA ALA A 47 6.42 39.37 -30.66
C ALA A 47 7.21 40.65 -30.40
N ALA A 48 6.51 41.77 -30.25
CA ALA A 48 7.11 43.10 -29.95
C ALA A 48 7.81 43.13 -28.57
N LEU A 49 7.31 42.38 -27.59
CA LEU A 49 7.87 42.31 -26.23
C LEU A 49 9.15 41.49 -26.18
N PHE A 50 9.27 40.43 -26.99
CA PHE A 50 10.40 39.48 -26.93
C PHE A 50 11.47 39.72 -28.01
N GLY A 51 11.23 40.69 -28.94
CA GLY A 51 12.17 41.01 -30.01
C GLY A 51 12.41 39.86 -31.00
N ARG A 52 11.45 38.92 -31.05
CA ARG A 52 11.45 37.76 -31.95
C ARG A 52 10.02 37.41 -32.33
N ASP A 53 9.83 36.91 -33.54
CA ASP A 53 8.49 36.60 -34.13
C ASP A 53 8.04 35.18 -33.82
N ARG A 54 8.97 34.28 -33.44
CA ARG A 54 8.68 32.87 -33.23
C ARG A 54 9.32 32.30 -31.94
N HIS A 55 8.74 31.20 -31.47
CA HIS A 55 9.22 30.46 -30.29
C HIS A 55 9.27 28.96 -30.59
N PRO A 56 10.12 28.18 -29.86
CA PRO A 56 10.11 26.73 -29.92
C PRO A 56 8.76 26.12 -29.61
N ALA A 57 8.37 25.13 -30.39
CA ALA A 57 7.20 24.29 -30.16
C ALA A 57 7.62 22.81 -30.17
N GLU A 58 6.98 21.99 -29.37
CA GLU A 58 7.23 20.55 -29.40
C GLU A 58 6.54 19.93 -30.62
N CYS A 59 7.28 19.27 -31.48
CA CYS A 59 6.70 18.42 -32.51
C CYS A 59 6.09 17.14 -31.88
N ASP A 60 5.22 16.44 -32.62
CA ASP A 60 4.53 15.26 -32.11
C ASP A 60 5.51 14.15 -31.64
N CYS A 61 6.64 13.99 -32.30
CA CYS A 61 7.68 13.04 -31.86
C CYS A 61 8.25 13.40 -30.49
N GLN A 62 8.57 14.68 -30.26
CA GLN A 62 9.11 15.16 -28.98
C GLN A 62 8.06 15.06 -27.88
N LYS A 63 6.81 15.43 -28.20
CA LYS A 63 5.67 15.31 -27.27
C LYS A 63 5.45 13.84 -26.86
N ALA A 64 5.43 12.92 -27.82
CA ALA A 64 5.29 11.49 -27.54
C ALA A 64 6.43 10.98 -26.65
N GLN A 65 7.68 11.35 -26.97
CA GLN A 65 8.86 10.94 -26.19
C GLN A 65 8.84 11.52 -24.75
N ARG A 66 8.40 12.79 -24.60
CA ARG A 66 8.24 13.39 -23.28
C ARG A 66 7.20 12.67 -22.44
N LEU A 67 6.02 12.40 -23.03
CA LEU A 67 4.92 11.69 -22.35
C LEU A 67 5.36 10.27 -21.94
N GLU A 68 6.10 9.58 -22.79
CA GLU A 68 6.64 8.24 -22.48
C GLU A 68 7.65 8.29 -21.31
N ARG A 69 8.56 9.28 -21.31
CA ARG A 69 9.51 9.48 -20.19
C ARG A 69 8.79 9.82 -18.89
N GLU A 70 7.82 10.73 -18.92
CA GLU A 70 7.01 11.10 -17.77
C GLU A 70 6.24 9.88 -17.21
N ALA A 71 5.62 9.09 -18.08
CA ALA A 71 4.93 7.86 -17.69
C ALA A 71 5.88 6.79 -17.13
N ALA A 72 7.09 6.66 -17.68
CA ALA A 72 8.10 5.74 -17.16
C ALA A 72 8.62 6.20 -15.79
N GLU A 73 8.84 7.50 -15.61
CA GLU A 73 9.26 8.07 -14.33
C GLU A 73 8.18 7.92 -13.25
N GLN A 74 6.90 8.16 -13.60
CA GLN A 74 5.79 7.95 -12.67
C GLN A 74 5.67 6.47 -12.25
N ARG A 75 5.76 5.54 -13.22
CA ARG A 75 5.77 4.10 -12.92
C ARG A 75 6.91 3.72 -11.98
N ARG A 76 8.13 4.24 -12.22
CA ARG A 76 9.27 3.96 -11.33
C ARG A 76 9.03 4.49 -9.93
N LYS A 77 8.57 5.74 -9.78
CA LYS A 77 8.24 6.34 -8.48
C LYS A 77 7.18 5.53 -7.73
N HIS A 78 6.15 5.08 -8.43
CA HIS A 78 5.12 4.22 -7.85
C HIS A 78 5.72 2.90 -7.34
N LEU A 79 6.51 2.20 -8.14
CA LEU A 79 7.16 0.94 -7.74
C LEU A 79 8.09 1.13 -6.53
N ASP A 80 8.91 2.17 -6.54
CA ASP A 80 9.80 2.50 -5.42
C ASP A 80 9.00 2.77 -4.12
N THR A 81 7.86 3.48 -4.23
CA THR A 81 6.95 3.75 -3.11
C THR A 81 6.33 2.45 -2.57
N VAL A 82 5.80 1.61 -3.45
CA VAL A 82 5.18 0.32 -3.06
C VAL A 82 6.20 -0.60 -2.39
N GLU A 83 7.42 -0.70 -2.92
CA GLU A 83 8.49 -1.50 -2.32
C GLU A 83 8.85 -1.00 -0.92
N ASP A 84 8.97 0.32 -0.72
CA ASP A 84 9.24 0.91 0.59
C ASP A 84 8.09 0.66 1.58
N LEU A 85 6.83 0.78 1.14
CA LEU A 85 5.66 0.46 1.95
C LEU A 85 5.65 -1.01 2.38
N LYS A 86 5.91 -1.95 1.47
CA LYS A 86 5.98 -3.40 1.77
C LYS A 86 7.11 -3.72 2.73
N ARG A 87 8.28 -3.12 2.55
CA ARG A 87 9.44 -3.31 3.43
C ARG A 87 9.17 -2.83 4.86
N ARG A 88 8.49 -1.70 5.04
CA ARG A 88 8.15 -1.14 6.35
C ARG A 88 6.88 -1.74 6.94
N GLY A 89 5.96 -2.19 6.09
CA GLY A 89 4.64 -2.67 6.48
C GLY A 89 4.65 -4.07 7.08
N PHE A 90 5.49 -4.95 6.58
CA PHE A 90 5.54 -6.34 7.03
C PHE A 90 6.68 -6.60 8.01
N THR A 91 6.39 -7.39 9.06
CA THR A 91 7.42 -7.91 9.98
C THR A 91 8.20 -9.07 9.37
N ASN A 92 7.60 -9.81 8.44
CA ASN A 92 8.23 -10.92 7.74
C ASN A 92 8.18 -10.69 6.22
N PRO A 93 9.32 -10.68 5.51
CA PRO A 93 9.37 -10.49 4.06
C PRO A 93 8.50 -11.48 3.25
N THR A 94 8.31 -12.71 3.73
CA THR A 94 7.48 -13.71 3.04
C THR A 94 6.00 -13.29 2.91
N MET A 95 5.53 -12.37 3.75
CA MET A 95 4.17 -11.83 3.66
C MET A 95 3.96 -10.97 2.41
N GLN A 96 5.02 -10.50 1.76
CA GLN A 96 4.94 -9.77 0.49
C GLN A 96 4.44 -10.64 -0.67
N GLU A 97 4.55 -11.96 -0.54
CA GLU A 97 4.05 -12.94 -1.51
C GLU A 97 2.55 -13.26 -1.32
N TRP A 98 1.94 -12.80 -0.24
CA TRP A 98 0.52 -13.03 0.04
C TRP A 98 -0.33 -12.04 -0.73
N THR A 99 -0.56 -12.36 -2.00
CA THR A 99 -1.29 -11.54 -2.96
C THR A 99 -2.50 -12.27 -3.50
N PHE A 100 -3.48 -11.54 -4.00
CA PHE A 100 -4.63 -12.13 -4.69
C PHE A 100 -4.22 -12.95 -5.93
N ALA A 101 -3.16 -12.55 -6.62
CA ALA A 101 -2.65 -13.29 -7.77
C ALA A 101 -2.10 -14.69 -7.41
N ASN A 102 -1.64 -14.86 -6.17
CA ASN A 102 -1.12 -16.13 -5.65
C ASN A 102 -2.18 -16.94 -4.92
N ASP A 103 -3.45 -16.49 -4.90
CA ASP A 103 -4.54 -17.24 -4.28
C ASP A 103 -4.86 -18.50 -5.07
N ASN A 104 -5.08 -19.60 -4.34
CA ASN A 104 -5.40 -20.90 -4.93
C ASN A 104 -6.91 -21.13 -5.16
N GLY A 105 -7.74 -20.14 -4.89
CA GLY A 105 -9.20 -20.18 -5.05
C GLY A 105 -9.95 -21.07 -4.05
N LYS A 106 -9.27 -21.57 -3.01
CA LYS A 106 -9.88 -22.47 -2.03
C LYS A 106 -10.53 -21.76 -0.84
N CYS A 107 -10.29 -20.46 -0.67
CA CYS A 107 -10.81 -19.66 0.43
C CYS A 107 -12.04 -18.87 -0.01
N PRO A 108 -13.28 -19.29 0.33
CA PRO A 108 -14.49 -18.59 -0.11
C PRO A 108 -14.61 -17.18 0.45
N GLN A 109 -13.94 -16.88 1.57
CA GLN A 109 -13.91 -15.54 2.16
C GLN A 109 -13.11 -14.53 1.34
N MET A 110 -12.34 -14.96 0.32
CA MET A 110 -11.46 -14.05 -0.44
C MET A 110 -12.25 -12.95 -1.17
N GLU A 111 -13.51 -13.19 -1.52
CA GLU A 111 -14.41 -12.15 -2.07
C GLU A 111 -14.60 -10.98 -1.09
N ILE A 112 -14.64 -11.26 0.22
CA ILE A 112 -14.74 -10.23 1.26
C ILE A 112 -13.44 -9.40 1.34
N ALA A 113 -12.28 -10.03 1.06
CA ALA A 113 -11.01 -9.30 0.99
C ALA A 113 -10.96 -8.35 -0.21
N HIS A 114 -11.42 -8.80 -1.38
CA HIS A 114 -11.56 -7.95 -2.57
C HIS A 114 -12.49 -6.77 -2.28
N PHE A 115 -13.67 -7.05 -1.72
CA PHE A 115 -14.63 -6.01 -1.35
C PHE A 115 -14.02 -4.95 -0.41
N TYR A 116 -13.22 -5.37 0.59
CA TYR A 116 -12.55 -4.45 1.51
C TYR A 116 -11.59 -3.49 0.79
N VAL A 117 -10.81 -4.02 -0.13
CA VAL A 117 -9.83 -3.24 -0.91
C VAL A 117 -10.52 -2.29 -1.89
N GLU A 118 -11.55 -2.76 -2.58
CA GLU A 118 -12.34 -1.95 -3.52
C GLU A 118 -13.07 -0.80 -2.84
N HIS A 119 -13.51 -0.99 -1.59
CA HIS A 119 -14.24 0.01 -0.81
C HIS A 119 -13.40 0.63 0.31
N TRP A 120 -12.05 0.63 0.16
CA TRP A 120 -11.12 1.09 1.19
C TRP A 120 -11.45 2.46 1.78
N GLU A 121 -11.82 3.43 0.96
CA GLU A 121 -12.14 4.77 1.45
C GLU A 121 -13.33 4.76 2.43
N ILE A 122 -14.37 4.00 2.12
CA ILE A 122 -15.54 3.84 3.01
C ILE A 122 -15.12 3.10 4.30
N MET A 123 -14.35 2.00 4.18
CA MET A 123 -13.87 1.25 5.34
C MET A 123 -13.03 2.13 6.27
N ARG A 124 -12.23 3.02 5.70
CA ARG A 124 -11.40 3.96 6.43
C ARG A 124 -12.23 5.04 7.13
N GLU A 125 -13.18 5.65 6.43
CA GLU A 125 -14.02 6.74 6.96
C GLU A 125 -14.96 6.26 8.06
N GLU A 126 -15.54 5.08 7.89
CA GLU A 126 -16.47 4.47 8.87
C GLU A 126 -15.74 3.65 9.95
N ASN A 127 -14.39 3.58 9.90
CA ASN A 127 -13.56 2.81 10.84
C ASN A 127 -13.94 1.32 10.90
N ILE A 128 -14.25 0.71 9.76
CA ILE A 128 -14.64 -0.70 9.69
C ILE A 128 -13.39 -1.57 9.59
N GLY A 129 -13.17 -2.40 10.60
CA GLY A 129 -12.15 -3.44 10.62
C GLY A 129 -12.75 -4.84 10.53
N TYR A 130 -11.88 -5.87 10.50
CA TYR A 130 -12.30 -7.28 10.48
C TYR A 130 -11.66 -8.07 11.62
N LEU A 131 -12.45 -8.90 12.26
CA LEU A 131 -12.01 -9.93 13.20
C LEU A 131 -12.10 -11.30 12.52
N LEU A 132 -10.96 -11.79 12.02
CA LEU A 132 -10.85 -13.06 11.30
C LEU A 132 -10.63 -14.17 12.34
N TRP A 133 -11.68 -14.95 12.63
CA TRP A 133 -11.63 -15.98 13.67
C TRP A 133 -11.90 -17.38 13.11
N GLY A 134 -11.42 -18.40 13.79
CA GLY A 134 -11.63 -19.80 13.40
C GLY A 134 -10.37 -20.65 13.52
N LYS A 135 -10.43 -21.91 13.05
CA LYS A 135 -9.40 -22.91 13.24
C LYS A 135 -8.04 -22.50 12.63
N VAL A 136 -6.97 -23.10 13.18
CA VAL A 136 -5.61 -22.92 12.67
C VAL A 136 -5.49 -23.46 11.23
N GLY A 137 -4.77 -22.70 10.39
CA GLY A 137 -4.43 -23.15 9.03
C GLY A 137 -5.52 -22.93 7.97
N THR A 138 -6.60 -22.21 8.30
CA THR A 138 -7.73 -21.92 7.38
C THR A 138 -7.54 -20.69 6.48
N GLY A 139 -6.35 -20.05 6.49
CA GLY A 139 -6.03 -18.95 5.56
C GLY A 139 -6.23 -17.53 6.11
N LYS A 140 -6.58 -17.33 7.40
CA LYS A 140 -6.81 -16.00 8.00
C LYS A 140 -5.66 -15.02 7.77
N SER A 141 -4.43 -15.41 8.10
CA SER A 141 -3.25 -14.56 7.94
C SER A 141 -2.96 -14.24 6.46
N TYR A 142 -3.17 -15.23 5.57
CA TYR A 142 -3.03 -15.04 4.13
C TYR A 142 -4.06 -14.03 3.59
N PHE A 143 -5.32 -14.16 3.98
CA PHE A 143 -6.38 -13.22 3.67
C PHE A 143 -6.01 -11.78 4.08
N ALA A 144 -5.55 -11.60 5.33
CA ALA A 144 -5.13 -10.29 5.83
C ALA A 144 -3.92 -9.73 5.06
N GLY A 145 -2.99 -10.60 4.69
CA GLY A 145 -1.83 -10.26 3.87
C GLY A 145 -2.20 -9.86 2.44
N CYS A 146 -3.21 -10.50 1.83
CA CYS A 146 -3.74 -10.08 0.52
C CYS A 146 -4.30 -8.66 0.56
N ILE A 147 -5.09 -8.31 1.58
CA ILE A 147 -5.59 -6.95 1.79
C ILE A 147 -4.41 -5.98 1.95
N ALA A 148 -3.43 -6.31 2.79
CA ALA A 148 -2.28 -5.46 3.03
C ALA A 148 -1.50 -5.16 1.75
N ASN A 149 -1.16 -6.20 0.97
CA ASN A 149 -0.43 -6.03 -0.29
C ASN A 149 -1.23 -5.20 -1.30
N ALA A 150 -2.51 -5.50 -1.48
CA ALA A 150 -3.35 -4.78 -2.44
C ALA A 150 -3.52 -3.29 -2.09
N LEU A 151 -3.66 -2.96 -0.80
CA LEU A 151 -3.71 -1.56 -0.36
C LEU A 151 -2.36 -0.86 -0.52
N MET A 152 -1.24 -1.54 -0.27
CA MET A 152 0.10 -0.98 -0.53
C MET A 152 0.35 -0.72 -2.01
N GLU A 153 -0.19 -1.54 -2.93
CA GLU A 153 -0.20 -1.26 -4.37
C GLU A 153 -0.99 0.02 -4.73
N GLN A 154 -1.94 0.42 -3.89
CA GLN A 154 -2.66 1.69 -3.97
C GLN A 154 -1.97 2.82 -3.18
N GLU A 155 -0.71 2.63 -2.78
CA GLU A 155 0.10 3.57 -1.97
C GLU A 155 -0.46 3.84 -0.57
N VAL A 156 -1.34 2.98 -0.05
CA VAL A 156 -1.83 3.07 1.33
C VAL A 156 -0.83 2.42 2.27
N ALA A 157 -0.37 3.14 3.29
CA ALA A 157 0.53 2.60 4.29
C ALA A 157 -0.21 1.63 5.23
N VAL A 158 0.18 0.37 5.23
CA VAL A 158 -0.36 -0.69 6.10
C VAL A 158 0.76 -1.22 7.00
N ARG A 159 0.44 -1.51 8.26
CA ARG A 159 1.34 -2.25 9.16
C ARG A 159 0.71 -3.59 9.51
N MET A 160 1.37 -4.69 9.14
CA MET A 160 1.01 -6.04 9.56
C MET A 160 2.07 -6.58 10.53
N THR A 161 1.66 -6.91 11.75
CA THR A 161 2.52 -7.34 12.85
C THR A 161 1.76 -8.31 13.75
N ASN A 162 2.37 -8.73 14.86
CA ASN A 162 1.71 -9.51 15.91
C ASN A 162 2.14 -8.99 17.30
N PHE A 163 1.41 -9.37 18.34
CA PHE A 163 1.73 -8.90 19.68
C PHE A 163 3.09 -9.37 20.20
N SER A 164 3.59 -10.50 19.77
CA SER A 164 4.94 -10.95 20.15
C SER A 164 6.02 -9.99 19.63
N ALA A 165 5.89 -9.52 18.39
CA ALA A 165 6.80 -8.51 17.83
C ALA A 165 6.65 -7.15 18.55
N ILE A 166 5.40 -6.70 18.75
CA ILE A 166 5.11 -5.45 19.47
C ILE A 166 5.71 -5.47 20.89
N LEU A 167 5.51 -6.54 21.64
CA LEU A 167 6.03 -6.68 22.99
C LEU A 167 7.57 -6.70 23.02
N ASN A 168 8.21 -7.35 22.06
CA ASN A 168 9.67 -7.34 21.93
C ASN A 168 10.17 -5.90 21.66
N ASP A 169 9.55 -5.18 20.74
CA ASP A 169 9.92 -3.79 20.41
C ASP A 169 9.73 -2.86 21.64
N LEU A 170 8.61 -3.02 22.36
CA LEU A 170 8.31 -2.25 23.58
C LEU A 170 9.27 -2.58 24.74
N THR A 171 9.78 -3.81 24.78
CA THR A 171 10.76 -4.22 25.80
C THR A 171 12.15 -3.70 25.47
N ALA A 172 12.51 -3.64 24.19
CA ALA A 172 13.79 -3.11 23.72
C ALA A 172 13.91 -1.58 23.89
N SER A 173 12.79 -0.86 23.91
CA SER A 173 12.71 0.62 24.00
C SER A 173 12.11 1.03 25.34
N PHE A 174 12.92 1.11 26.42
CA PHE A 174 12.43 1.57 27.74
C PHE A 174 11.95 3.03 27.72
N GLU A 175 12.57 3.88 26.91
CA GLU A 175 12.17 5.27 26.66
C GLU A 175 11.44 5.32 25.32
N GLY A 176 10.21 5.89 25.28
CA GLY A 176 9.45 6.07 24.03
C GLY A 176 8.39 5.01 23.74
N ARG A 177 7.95 4.21 24.74
CA ARG A 177 6.86 3.22 24.56
C ARG A 177 5.58 3.84 24.01
N ASN A 178 5.18 4.99 24.54
CA ASN A 178 3.99 5.70 24.07
C ASN A 178 4.16 6.18 22.62
N GLU A 179 5.35 6.70 22.28
CA GLU A 179 5.65 7.11 20.91
C GLU A 179 5.63 5.94 19.93
N TYR A 180 6.09 4.76 20.35
CA TYR A 180 6.02 3.55 19.53
C TYR A 180 4.56 3.16 19.27
N ILE A 181 3.71 3.12 20.31
CA ILE A 181 2.28 2.80 20.20
C ILE A 181 1.58 3.84 19.31
N GLU A 182 1.87 5.13 19.49
CA GLU A 182 1.34 6.19 18.65
C GLU A 182 1.75 6.02 17.18
N ARG A 183 3.03 5.74 16.89
CA ARG A 183 3.51 5.47 15.53
C ARG A 183 2.79 4.27 14.90
N LEU A 184 2.63 3.18 15.68
CA LEU A 184 1.90 2.00 15.24
C LEU A 184 0.44 2.35 14.89
N CYS A 185 -0.22 3.16 15.73
CA CYS A 185 -1.60 3.58 15.52
C CYS A 185 -1.76 4.68 14.46
N ARG A 186 -0.69 5.29 13.95
CA ARG A 186 -0.76 6.26 12.84
C ARG A 186 -1.00 5.62 11.47
N PHE A 187 -0.67 4.34 11.29
CA PHE A 187 -0.92 3.65 10.04
C PHE A 187 -2.42 3.70 9.67
N PRO A 188 -2.79 4.02 8.42
CA PRO A 188 -4.16 3.97 7.94
C PRO A 188 -4.84 2.64 8.28
N LEU A 189 -4.19 1.53 7.98
CA LEU A 189 -4.62 0.19 8.40
C LEU A 189 -3.56 -0.47 9.28
N LEU A 190 -3.98 -1.01 10.42
CA LEU A 190 -3.19 -1.89 11.27
C LEU A 190 -3.75 -3.30 11.20
N ILE A 191 -2.87 -4.29 11.02
CA ILE A 191 -3.22 -5.71 11.03
C ILE A 191 -2.44 -6.38 12.14
N ILE A 192 -3.14 -7.02 13.08
CA ILE A 192 -2.55 -7.78 14.18
C ILE A 192 -2.85 -9.26 13.94
N ASP A 193 -1.80 -10.01 13.60
CA ASP A 193 -1.89 -11.43 13.33
C ASP A 193 -1.71 -12.28 14.59
N ASP A 194 -2.39 -13.41 14.66
CA ASP A 194 -2.34 -14.40 15.77
C ASP A 194 -2.62 -13.79 17.16
N PHE A 195 -3.68 -12.98 17.28
CA PHE A 195 -4.16 -12.45 18.55
C PHE A 195 -4.61 -13.56 19.50
N GLY A 196 -4.31 -13.41 20.78
CA GLY A 196 -4.60 -14.44 21.82
C GLY A 196 -3.48 -15.46 21.98
N MET A 197 -2.32 -15.25 21.32
CA MET A 197 -1.11 -16.07 21.47
C MET A 197 0.00 -15.35 22.25
N GLU A 198 -0.30 -14.17 22.77
CA GLU A 198 0.61 -13.37 23.61
C GLU A 198 0.89 -14.07 24.94
N ARG A 199 2.07 -13.76 25.49
CA ARG A 199 2.46 -14.31 26.80
C ARG A 199 1.45 -13.86 27.85
N GLY A 200 0.86 -14.81 28.60
CA GLY A 200 -0.09 -14.56 29.69
C GLY A 200 0.55 -13.92 30.93
N THR A 201 1.35 -12.87 30.73
CA THR A 201 1.92 -12.05 31.79
C THR A 201 1.09 -10.78 31.97
N GLU A 202 1.00 -10.27 33.21
CA GLU A 202 0.30 -8.99 33.48
C GLU A 202 0.84 -7.85 32.60
N TYR A 203 2.15 -7.76 32.42
CA TYR A 203 2.78 -6.80 31.52
C TYR A 203 2.33 -6.96 30.07
N GLY A 204 2.29 -8.21 29.56
CA GLY A 204 1.83 -8.49 28.20
C GLY A 204 0.40 -8.02 27.99
N LEU A 205 -0.49 -8.36 28.91
CA LEU A 205 -1.90 -7.98 28.86
C LEU A 205 -2.10 -6.46 28.94
N GLU A 206 -1.32 -5.77 29.78
CA GLU A 206 -1.32 -4.31 29.86
C GLU A 206 -0.95 -3.69 28.50
N GLN A 207 0.10 -4.18 27.84
CA GLN A 207 0.53 -3.64 26.54
C GLN A 207 -0.47 -3.94 25.43
N VAL A 208 -1.09 -5.13 25.42
CA VAL A 208 -2.19 -5.47 24.52
C VAL A 208 -3.35 -4.48 24.70
N TYR A 209 -3.72 -4.19 25.95
CA TYR A 209 -4.73 -3.19 26.25
C TYR A 209 -4.33 -1.80 25.72
N ASN A 210 -3.10 -1.35 26.00
CA ASN A 210 -2.61 -0.02 25.59
C ASN A 210 -2.65 0.16 24.08
N VAL A 211 -2.21 -0.85 23.32
CA VAL A 211 -2.24 -0.82 21.84
C VAL A 211 -3.68 -0.82 21.33
N THR A 212 -4.55 -1.69 21.87
CA THR A 212 -5.94 -1.82 21.45
C THR A 212 -6.72 -0.53 21.76
N ASP A 213 -6.54 0.04 22.95
CA ASP A 213 -7.18 1.28 23.39
C ASP A 213 -6.70 2.49 22.56
N SER A 214 -5.39 2.58 22.27
CA SER A 214 -4.83 3.63 21.41
C SER A 214 -5.38 3.52 19.98
N ARG A 215 -5.51 2.30 19.45
CA ARG A 215 -6.09 2.07 18.13
C ARG A 215 -7.58 2.45 18.10
N TYR A 216 -8.35 2.04 19.09
CA TYR A 216 -9.74 2.42 19.27
C TYR A 216 -9.93 3.93 19.26
N ARG A 217 -9.14 4.65 20.05
CA ARG A 217 -9.19 6.13 20.11
C ARG A 217 -8.72 6.81 18.81
N SER A 218 -7.88 6.16 18.02
CA SER A 218 -7.41 6.72 16.75
C SER A 218 -8.48 6.74 15.65
N ARG A 219 -9.58 6.02 15.83
CA ARG A 219 -10.68 5.84 14.86
C ARG A 219 -10.16 5.42 13.48
N LYS A 220 -9.27 4.45 13.45
CA LYS A 220 -8.70 3.89 12.22
C LYS A 220 -8.95 2.38 12.17
N PRO A 221 -9.24 1.80 10.99
CA PRO A 221 -9.54 0.39 10.84
C PRO A 221 -8.47 -0.53 11.40
N LEU A 222 -8.90 -1.62 12.01
CA LEU A 222 -8.07 -2.69 12.56
C LEU A 222 -8.50 -4.03 11.97
N ILE A 223 -7.57 -4.82 11.46
CA ILE A 223 -7.83 -6.22 11.13
C ILE A 223 -7.09 -7.09 12.16
N VAL A 224 -7.78 -8.05 12.72
CA VAL A 224 -7.22 -8.98 13.72
C VAL A 224 -7.47 -10.40 13.25
N THR A 225 -6.45 -11.25 13.28
CA THR A 225 -6.64 -12.71 13.12
C THR A 225 -6.51 -13.39 14.47
N THR A 226 -7.37 -14.38 14.73
CA THR A 226 -7.33 -15.13 16.00
C THR A 226 -7.81 -16.57 15.83
N ASN A 227 -7.34 -17.44 16.71
CA ASN A 227 -7.83 -18.80 16.86
C ASN A 227 -8.84 -18.92 18.03
N LEU A 228 -9.07 -17.84 18.75
CA LEU A 228 -10.11 -17.79 19.78
C LEU A 228 -11.49 -17.93 19.11
N THR A 229 -12.42 -18.53 19.85
CA THR A 229 -13.82 -18.63 19.38
C THR A 229 -14.54 -17.30 19.62
N LEU A 230 -15.55 -17.01 18.83
CA LEU A 230 -16.35 -15.80 19.02
C LEU A 230 -17.01 -15.80 20.41
N ASP A 231 -17.44 -16.96 20.89
CA ASP A 231 -17.99 -17.12 22.24
C ASP A 231 -16.97 -16.74 23.32
N SER A 232 -15.72 -17.17 23.20
CA SER A 232 -14.68 -16.80 24.18
C SER A 232 -14.34 -15.31 24.17
N LEU A 233 -14.52 -14.64 23.05
CA LEU A 233 -14.34 -13.19 22.93
C LEU A 233 -15.53 -12.41 23.50
N GLN A 234 -16.76 -12.94 23.35
CA GLN A 234 -17.98 -12.34 23.88
C GLN A 234 -18.18 -12.60 25.38
N ASN A 235 -17.65 -13.72 25.89
CA ASN A 235 -17.79 -14.16 27.28
C ASN A 235 -16.43 -14.38 27.95
N PRO A 236 -15.59 -13.34 28.12
CA PRO A 236 -14.27 -13.46 28.73
C PRO A 236 -14.37 -13.78 30.23
N LEU A 237 -13.37 -14.53 30.73
CA LEU A 237 -13.36 -14.97 32.14
C LEU A 237 -12.99 -13.88 33.14
N ASP A 238 -12.34 -12.81 32.70
CA ASP A 238 -11.89 -11.72 33.56
C ASP A 238 -12.10 -10.33 32.94
N THR A 239 -12.09 -9.32 33.78
CA THR A 239 -12.39 -7.93 33.42
C THR A 239 -11.31 -7.31 32.50
N ALA A 240 -10.06 -7.77 32.57
CA ALA A 240 -8.98 -7.22 31.74
C ALA A 240 -9.14 -7.63 30.28
N HIS A 241 -9.40 -8.91 30.02
CA HIS A 241 -9.74 -9.41 28.69
C HIS A 241 -11.07 -8.82 28.19
N ALA A 242 -12.09 -8.67 29.08
CA ALA A 242 -13.36 -8.06 28.71
C ALA A 242 -13.18 -6.67 28.07
N ARG A 243 -12.34 -5.81 28.65
CA ARG A 243 -12.07 -4.47 28.13
C ARG A 243 -11.37 -4.47 26.76
N ILE A 244 -10.51 -5.45 26.50
CA ILE A 244 -9.82 -5.59 25.23
C ILE A 244 -10.79 -6.10 24.17
N TYR A 245 -11.51 -7.17 24.46
CA TYR A 245 -12.38 -7.86 23.52
C TYR A 245 -13.59 -7.02 23.13
N ASP A 246 -14.16 -6.25 24.07
CA ASP A 246 -15.25 -5.32 23.82
C ASP A 246 -14.87 -4.28 22.73
N ARG A 247 -13.68 -3.67 22.87
CA ARG A 247 -13.17 -2.75 21.85
C ARG A 247 -12.90 -3.41 20.50
N LEU A 248 -12.37 -4.64 20.51
CA LEU A 248 -12.11 -5.38 19.26
C LEU A 248 -13.42 -5.69 18.54
N LEU A 249 -14.46 -6.12 19.28
CA LEU A 249 -15.77 -6.45 18.73
C LEU A 249 -16.51 -5.20 18.23
N GLU A 250 -16.25 -4.03 18.82
CA GLU A 250 -16.80 -2.76 18.34
C GLU A 250 -16.10 -2.29 17.05
N MET A 251 -14.76 -2.40 16.97
CA MET A 251 -13.98 -1.95 15.79
C MET A 251 -14.04 -2.91 14.61
N CYS A 252 -14.28 -4.21 14.86
CA CYS A 252 -14.01 -5.27 13.90
C CYS A 252 -15.23 -6.15 13.67
N ALA A 253 -15.73 -6.19 12.43
CA ALA A 253 -16.78 -7.13 12.04
C ALA A 253 -16.22 -8.58 12.05
N PRO A 254 -16.89 -9.53 12.76
CA PRO A 254 -16.40 -10.89 12.86
C PRO A 254 -16.64 -11.69 11.59
N ILE A 255 -15.58 -12.30 11.04
CA ILE A 255 -15.61 -13.17 9.87
C ILE A 255 -15.13 -14.55 10.28
N LEU A 256 -15.98 -15.56 10.11
CA LEU A 256 -15.66 -16.95 10.42
C LEU A 256 -14.87 -17.60 9.28
N PHE A 257 -13.73 -18.17 9.63
CA PHE A 257 -12.93 -19.04 8.75
C PHE A 257 -13.17 -20.50 9.09
N THR A 258 -13.98 -21.15 8.24
CA THR A 258 -14.22 -22.59 8.28
C THR A 258 -13.52 -23.22 7.08
N GLY A 259 -13.01 -24.41 7.22
CA GLY A 259 -12.39 -25.11 6.10
C GLY A 259 -11.26 -26.04 6.53
N GLU A 260 -10.61 -26.63 5.55
CA GLU A 260 -9.49 -27.52 5.75
C GLU A 260 -8.23 -26.75 6.12
N ASN A 261 -7.30 -27.46 6.76
CA ASN A 261 -6.02 -26.89 7.12
C ASN A 261 -5.04 -26.95 5.94
N PHE A 262 -4.89 -25.86 5.21
CA PHE A 262 -3.98 -25.74 4.07
C PHE A 262 -2.52 -26.13 4.37
N ARG A 263 -2.07 -25.94 5.63
CA ARG A 263 -0.71 -26.36 6.03
C ARG A 263 -0.56 -27.87 6.03
N ARG A 264 -1.61 -28.63 6.36
CA ARG A 264 -1.61 -30.11 6.30
C ARG A 264 -1.53 -30.60 4.86
N GLU A 265 -2.27 -30.01 3.94
CA GLU A 265 -2.20 -30.33 2.50
C GLU A 265 -0.78 -30.10 1.98
N THR A 266 -0.18 -28.95 2.28
CA THR A 266 1.20 -28.63 1.88
C THR A 266 2.22 -29.61 2.46
N ALA A 267 2.07 -29.98 3.73
CA ALA A 267 2.94 -30.97 4.38
C ALA A 267 2.83 -32.35 3.72
N GLN A 268 1.60 -32.79 3.38
CA GLN A 268 1.37 -34.05 2.70
C GLN A 268 1.95 -34.06 1.28
N ALA A 269 1.81 -32.97 0.55
CA ALA A 269 2.41 -32.81 -0.78
C ALA A 269 3.95 -32.90 -0.73
N LYS A 270 4.58 -32.24 0.26
CA LYS A 270 6.03 -32.34 0.48
C LYS A 270 6.47 -33.77 0.82
N LEU A 271 5.71 -34.47 1.66
CA LEU A 271 6.00 -35.87 2.01
C LEU A 271 5.89 -36.79 0.79
N ASN A 272 4.87 -36.60 -0.04
CA ASN A 272 4.69 -37.37 -1.27
C ASN A 272 5.86 -37.11 -2.25
N ARG A 273 6.24 -35.83 -2.42
CA ARG A 273 7.39 -35.46 -3.27
C ARG A 273 8.70 -36.08 -2.77
N LEU A 274 8.93 -36.09 -1.46
CA LEU A 274 10.11 -36.74 -0.88
C LEU A 274 10.14 -38.23 -1.19
N LYS A 275 9.00 -38.92 -1.06
CA LYS A 275 8.88 -40.37 -1.40
C LYS A 275 9.16 -40.67 -2.88
N GLU A 276 8.80 -39.75 -3.78
CA GLU A 276 9.10 -39.87 -5.21
C GLU A 276 10.60 -39.71 -5.50
N LEU A 277 11.26 -38.77 -4.81
CA LEU A 277 12.70 -38.50 -4.96
C LEU A 277 13.59 -39.60 -4.35
N MET A 278 13.03 -40.43 -3.46
CA MET A 278 13.74 -41.55 -2.83
C MET A 278 13.58 -42.88 -3.59
N LYS A 279 12.79 -42.90 -4.65
CA LYS A 279 12.63 -44.03 -5.59
C LYS A 279 13.63 -43.91 -6.74
#